data_bbbd8a9180ce9999292c8b0a7020cf37
#
_entry.id   bbbd8a9180ce9999292c8b0a7020cf37
#
_cell.length_a   1.000
_cell.length_b   1.000
_cell.length_c   1.000
_cell.angle_alpha   90.00
_cell.angle_beta   90.00
_cell.angle_gamma   90.00
#
_symmetry.space_group_name_H-M   'P 1'
#
loop_
_entity.id
_entity.type
_entity.pdbx_description
1 polymer ?
#
loop_
_entity_poly.entity_id
_entity_poly.type
_entity_poly.pdbx_seq_one_letter_code
_entity_poly.pdbx_strand_id
1 'polypeptide(L)'
;MKLMTIRKKWGAMIVAACCFLVGGTDAAWSRETPARGSNTAHITVNDTVYGVLHNHRSLMSIKENRSVLEHELNKARAGFGPRVDVTGEIGVGVLSDTTSRGLDLDDQWLSVGSVSAKLVQPIWDGFATRSRVRTAQATLDSVKARIFDTATSLSLDGIIAHIDLLRRIKLV
;
A
#
# COMPACT_ATOMS: atom_id res chain seq x y z
N MET A 1 14.93 -2.86 47.56
CA MET A 1 16.24 -3.52 47.51
C MET A 1 16.18 -4.56 46.38
N LYS A 2 16.72 -4.26 45.25
CA LYS A 2 17.38 -5.02 44.19
C LYS A 2 17.24 -4.31 42.85
N LEU A 3 18.26 -3.54 42.55
CA LEU A 3 18.52 -2.96 41.23
C LEU A 3 18.81 -4.06 40.25
N MET A 4 18.12 -4.07 39.11
CA MET A 4 18.44 -4.93 37.99
C MET A 4 18.94 -4.11 36.81
N THR A 5 20.25 -4.13 36.68
CA THR A 5 21.08 -3.43 35.70
C THR A 5 20.84 -4.04 34.32
N ILE A 6 20.29 -3.25 33.37
CA ILE A 6 20.26 -3.62 31.95
C ILE A 6 21.55 -3.12 31.29
N ARG A 7 22.44 -4.05 30.98
CA ARG A 7 23.69 -3.81 30.27
C ARG A 7 23.41 -3.59 28.76
N LYS A 8 23.72 -2.37 28.33
CA LYS A 8 23.92 -2.03 26.92
C LYS A 8 25.10 -2.85 26.36
N LYS A 9 24.87 -3.68 25.35
CA LYS A 9 25.92 -4.23 24.50
C LYS A 9 25.91 -3.50 23.16
N TRP A 10 26.75 -2.52 23.02
CA TRP A 10 27.17 -2.00 21.72
C TRP A 10 28.49 -2.69 21.38
N GLY A 11 28.46 -3.61 20.41
CA GLY A 11 29.62 -4.24 19.81
C GLY A 11 30.15 -3.40 18.66
N ALA A 12 31.32 -2.90 18.79
CA ALA A 12 32.09 -2.22 17.76
C ALA A 12 32.35 -3.16 16.58
N MET A 13 32.05 -2.69 15.36
CA MET A 13 32.38 -3.37 14.14
C MET A 13 33.66 -2.75 13.56
N ILE A 14 34.72 -3.50 13.69
CA ILE A 14 36.08 -3.19 13.24
C ILE A 14 36.14 -3.32 11.71
N VAL A 15 36.59 -2.26 11.07
CA VAL A 15 36.99 -2.20 9.67
C VAL A 15 38.30 -2.97 9.53
N ALA A 16 38.31 -4.03 8.74
CA ALA A 16 39.52 -4.65 8.26
C ALA A 16 39.60 -4.53 6.74
N ALA A 17 40.38 -3.56 6.30
CA ALA A 17 40.88 -3.46 4.94
C ALA A 17 42.03 -4.50 4.80
N CYS A 18 41.88 -5.42 3.86
CA CYS A 18 43.03 -6.25 3.39
C CYS A 18 43.06 -6.21 1.87
N CYS A 19 44.00 -5.43 1.37
CA CYS A 19 44.52 -5.55 0.01
C CYS A 19 45.11 -6.95 -0.19
N PHE A 20 44.68 -7.66 -1.23
CA PHE A 20 45.44 -8.74 -1.79
C PHE A 20 45.56 -8.55 -3.30
N LEU A 21 46.72 -8.02 -3.71
CA LEU A 21 47.26 -8.17 -5.04
C LEU A 21 47.80 -9.61 -5.13
N VAL A 22 47.54 -10.32 -6.20
CA VAL A 22 48.48 -11.05 -7.06
C VAL A 22 47.72 -12.08 -7.92
N GLY A 23 48.01 -12.09 -9.19
CA GLY A 23 48.08 -13.30 -10.01
C GLY A 23 46.95 -13.46 -11.02
N GLY A 24 47.24 -13.02 -12.25
CA GLY A 24 46.46 -13.37 -13.42
C GLY A 24 46.43 -14.87 -13.67
N THR A 25 45.30 -15.36 -14.02
CA THR A 25 45.13 -16.48 -14.95
C THR A 25 43.92 -16.10 -15.82
N ASP A 26 44.23 -15.89 -17.10
CA ASP A 26 43.24 -15.77 -18.16
C ASP A 26 42.44 -17.07 -18.25
N ALA A 27 41.45 -17.21 -17.39
CA ALA A 27 40.37 -18.16 -17.63
C ALA A 27 39.46 -17.53 -18.69
N ALA A 28 39.70 -17.87 -19.93
CA ALA A 28 38.76 -17.65 -21.02
C ALA A 28 37.42 -18.25 -20.59
N TRP A 29 36.54 -17.39 -20.11
CA TRP A 29 35.12 -17.73 -19.94
C TRP A 29 34.56 -17.90 -21.35
N SER A 30 34.68 -19.10 -21.88
CA SER A 30 33.86 -19.54 -23.00
C SER A 30 32.40 -19.32 -22.55
N ARG A 31 31.88 -18.20 -22.96
CA ARG A 31 30.45 -17.90 -22.88
C ARG A 31 29.82 -18.90 -23.84
N GLU A 32 29.54 -20.10 -23.36
CA GLU A 32 28.62 -20.99 -24.02
C GLU A 32 27.28 -20.22 -24.12
N THR A 33 27.09 -19.62 -25.27
CA THR A 33 25.79 -19.12 -25.68
C THR A 33 24.91 -20.38 -25.66
N PRO A 34 23.91 -20.45 -24.74
CA PRO A 34 23.01 -21.61 -24.81
C PRO A 34 22.42 -21.59 -26.22
N ALA A 35 22.69 -22.65 -26.95
CA ALA A 35 22.10 -22.87 -28.26
C ALA A 35 20.61 -22.59 -28.10
N ARG A 36 20.17 -21.52 -28.74
CA ARG A 36 18.77 -21.13 -28.83
C ARG A 36 18.08 -22.25 -29.60
N GLY A 37 17.77 -23.33 -28.87
CA GLY A 37 16.95 -24.39 -29.39
C GLY A 37 15.72 -23.71 -29.95
N SER A 38 15.55 -23.79 -31.23
CA SER A 38 14.33 -23.43 -31.94
C SER A 38 13.22 -24.44 -31.56
N ASN A 39 12.86 -24.41 -30.26
CA ASN A 39 11.56 -24.86 -29.86
C ASN A 39 10.59 -23.85 -30.49
N THR A 40 10.10 -24.12 -31.65
CA THR A 40 8.87 -23.57 -32.18
C THR A 40 7.76 -23.99 -31.21
N ALA A 41 7.73 -23.32 -30.06
CA ALA A 41 6.64 -23.46 -29.12
C ALA A 41 5.39 -23.03 -29.89
N HIS A 42 4.56 -23.99 -30.29
CA HIS A 42 3.26 -23.69 -30.81
C HIS A 42 2.45 -23.03 -29.72
N ILE A 43 2.54 -21.70 -29.66
CA ILE A 43 1.74 -20.89 -28.75
C ILE A 43 0.31 -21.03 -29.21
N THR A 44 -0.53 -21.64 -28.40
CA THR A 44 -1.95 -21.76 -28.66
C THR A 44 -2.68 -20.46 -28.35
N VAL A 45 -3.88 -20.29 -28.91
CA VAL A 45 -4.76 -19.16 -28.61
C VAL A 45 -5.02 -19.08 -27.10
N ASN A 46 -5.20 -20.23 -26.44
CA ASN A 46 -5.42 -20.28 -25.01
C ASN A 46 -4.23 -19.75 -24.21
N ASP A 47 -3.00 -20.05 -24.61
CA ASP A 47 -1.79 -19.56 -23.97
C ASP A 47 -1.67 -18.03 -24.10
N THR A 48 -2.05 -17.50 -25.27
CA THR A 48 -2.09 -16.05 -25.51
C THR A 48 -3.11 -15.36 -24.61
N VAL A 49 -4.34 -15.87 -24.55
CA VAL A 49 -5.40 -15.32 -23.70
C VAL A 49 -4.99 -15.39 -22.22
N TYR A 50 -4.44 -16.53 -21.79
CA TYR A 50 -3.96 -16.68 -20.41
C TYR A 50 -2.86 -15.67 -20.08
N GLY A 51 -1.89 -15.49 -20.98
CA GLY A 51 -0.82 -14.53 -20.83
C GLY A 51 -1.33 -13.08 -20.73
N VAL A 52 -2.31 -12.71 -21.56
CA VAL A 52 -2.96 -11.39 -21.51
C VAL A 52 -3.68 -11.19 -20.18
N LEU A 53 -4.50 -12.13 -19.74
CA LEU A 53 -5.26 -12.03 -18.50
C LEU A 53 -4.38 -11.99 -17.24
N HIS A 54 -3.19 -12.60 -17.29
CA HIS A 54 -2.27 -12.59 -16.16
C HIS A 54 -1.39 -11.34 -16.08
N ASN A 55 -0.98 -10.80 -17.23
CA ASN A 55 0.05 -9.75 -17.25
C ASN A 55 -0.47 -8.37 -17.65
N HIS A 56 -1.74 -8.23 -18.04
CA HIS A 56 -2.24 -6.94 -18.52
C HIS A 56 -2.44 -5.96 -17.39
N ARG A 57 -1.79 -4.80 -17.49
CA ARG A 57 -1.77 -3.76 -16.45
C ARG A 57 -3.15 -3.21 -16.10
N SER A 58 -4.02 -3.04 -17.09
CA SER A 58 -5.39 -2.54 -16.85
C SER A 58 -6.18 -3.49 -15.96
N LEU A 59 -6.05 -4.80 -16.16
CA LEU A 59 -6.76 -5.77 -15.32
C LEU A 59 -6.19 -5.81 -13.90
N MET A 60 -4.86 -5.68 -13.76
CA MET A 60 -4.22 -5.58 -12.44
C MET A 60 -4.70 -4.33 -11.70
N SER A 61 -4.72 -3.16 -12.36
CA SER A 61 -5.15 -1.91 -11.72
C SER A 61 -6.61 -1.95 -11.26
N ILE A 62 -7.51 -2.59 -12.03
CA ILE A 62 -8.92 -2.73 -11.62
C ILE A 62 -9.08 -3.72 -10.47
N LYS A 63 -8.28 -4.79 -10.44
CA LYS A 63 -8.26 -5.73 -9.31
C LYS A 63 -7.79 -5.05 -8.02
N GLU A 64 -6.75 -4.20 -8.09
CA GLU A 64 -6.29 -3.41 -6.93
C GLU A 64 -7.35 -2.38 -6.50
N ASN A 65 -8.02 -1.74 -7.45
CA ASN A 65 -9.13 -0.83 -7.14
C ASN A 65 -10.28 -1.54 -6.39
N ARG A 66 -10.55 -2.81 -6.71
CA ARG A 66 -11.50 -3.61 -5.93
C ARG A 66 -11.09 -3.70 -4.45
N SER A 67 -9.81 -3.95 -4.17
CA SER A 67 -9.30 -4.00 -2.79
C SER A 67 -9.53 -2.67 -2.05
N VAL A 68 -9.28 -1.54 -2.72
CA VAL A 68 -9.56 -0.21 -2.16
C VAL A 68 -11.03 -0.06 -1.78
N LEU A 69 -11.95 -0.47 -2.66
CA LEU A 69 -13.39 -0.38 -2.40
C LEU A 69 -13.88 -1.34 -1.31
N GLU A 70 -13.22 -2.49 -1.13
CA GLU A 70 -13.49 -3.36 0.01
C GLU A 70 -13.12 -2.68 1.35
N HIS A 71 -12.00 -1.93 1.37
CA HIS A 71 -11.62 -1.12 2.53
C HIS A 71 -12.56 0.07 2.75
N GLU A 72 -13.04 0.71 1.68
CA GLU A 72 -14.05 1.78 1.79
C GLU A 72 -15.38 1.26 2.35
N LEU A 73 -15.80 0.06 1.95
CA LEU A 73 -16.97 -0.59 2.53
C LEU A 73 -16.77 -0.84 4.04
N ASN A 74 -15.61 -1.31 4.45
CA ASN A 74 -15.29 -1.53 5.86
C ASN A 74 -15.25 -0.19 6.62
N LYS A 75 -14.71 0.88 6.03
CA LYS A 75 -14.76 2.24 6.57
C LYS A 75 -16.20 2.74 6.74
N ALA A 76 -17.06 2.50 5.75
CA ALA A 76 -18.47 2.84 5.87
C ALA A 76 -19.16 2.08 7.01
N ARG A 77 -18.86 0.79 7.18
CA ARG A 77 -19.37 -0.03 8.29
C ARG A 77 -18.85 0.42 9.66
N ALA A 78 -17.62 0.92 9.72
CA ALA A 78 -17.04 1.44 10.96
C ALA A 78 -17.81 2.66 11.50
N GLY A 79 -18.62 3.33 10.67
CA GLY A 79 -19.52 4.41 11.10
C GLY A 79 -20.60 3.99 12.12
N PHE A 80 -20.85 2.69 12.27
CA PHE A 80 -21.71 2.15 13.33
C PHE A 80 -20.99 1.99 14.67
N GLY A 81 -19.66 2.03 14.66
CA GLY A 81 -18.83 1.82 15.84
C GLY A 81 -18.60 3.09 16.65
N PRO A 82 -18.07 2.94 17.89
CA PRO A 82 -17.60 4.06 18.69
C PRO A 82 -16.32 4.66 18.05
N ARG A 83 -16.22 5.99 18.12
CA ARG A 83 -15.05 6.75 17.72
C ARG A 83 -14.34 7.27 18.97
N VAL A 84 -13.05 7.05 19.05
CA VAL A 84 -12.18 7.54 20.12
C VAL A 84 -11.24 8.56 19.52
N ASP A 85 -11.30 9.78 20.00
CA ASP A 85 -10.37 10.86 19.67
C ASP A 85 -9.52 11.17 20.90
N VAL A 86 -8.20 11.16 20.73
CA VAL A 86 -7.23 11.57 21.77
C VAL A 86 -6.51 12.80 21.27
N THR A 87 -6.59 13.88 22.04
CA THR A 87 -5.94 15.16 21.71
C THR A 87 -4.96 15.52 22.83
N GLY A 88 -3.72 15.81 22.45
CA GLY A 88 -2.70 16.32 23.35
C GLY A 88 -2.25 17.70 22.88
N GLU A 89 -2.22 18.67 23.79
CA GLU A 89 -1.79 20.03 23.53
C GLU A 89 -0.68 20.41 24.51
N ILE A 90 0.39 21.01 24.01
CA ILE A 90 1.46 21.57 24.78
C ILE A 90 1.65 23.01 24.30
N GLY A 91 1.58 23.97 25.21
CA GLY A 91 1.73 25.38 24.89
C GLY A 91 2.57 26.10 25.93
N VAL A 92 3.10 27.23 25.54
CA VAL A 92 3.72 28.19 26.44
C VAL A 92 2.87 29.46 26.42
N GLY A 93 2.43 29.89 27.54
CA GLY A 93 1.61 31.09 27.72
C GLY A 93 2.14 32.05 28.78
N VAL A 94 1.77 33.30 28.64
CA VAL A 94 2.02 34.30 29.68
C VAL A 94 0.72 34.41 30.48
N LEU A 95 0.83 34.28 31.80
CA LEU A 95 -0.28 34.44 32.70
C LEU A 95 -0.48 35.94 32.96
N SER A 96 -1.59 36.50 32.45
CA SER A 96 -1.95 37.90 32.66
C SER A 96 -3.45 37.98 32.97
N ASP A 97 -3.81 37.77 34.22
CA ASP A 97 -5.16 37.85 34.72
C ASP A 97 -5.22 38.80 35.97
N THR A 98 -6.41 39.27 36.29
CA THR A 98 -6.64 40.16 37.45
C THR A 98 -6.22 39.48 38.75
N THR A 99 -6.36 38.16 38.85
CA THR A 99 -5.95 37.39 40.02
C THR A 99 -4.44 37.23 40.10
N SER A 100 -3.75 37.02 38.96
CA SER A 100 -2.30 36.88 38.91
C SER A 100 -1.59 38.20 39.26
N ARG A 101 -2.15 39.34 38.82
CA ARG A 101 -1.68 40.68 39.22
C ARG A 101 -1.78 40.94 40.72
N GLY A 102 -2.82 40.43 41.38
CA GLY A 102 -2.98 40.51 42.81
C GLY A 102 -2.01 39.65 43.62
N LEU A 103 -1.37 38.67 42.98
CA LEU A 103 -0.41 37.71 43.56
C LEU A 103 1.03 37.94 43.09
N ASP A 104 1.33 39.04 42.40
CA ASP A 104 2.65 39.34 41.79
C ASP A 104 3.18 38.22 40.86
N LEU A 105 2.27 37.49 40.21
CA LEU A 105 2.57 36.41 39.25
C LEU A 105 2.35 36.85 37.78
N ASP A 106 2.23 38.15 37.56
CA ASP A 106 2.01 38.71 36.23
C ASP A 106 3.26 38.55 35.35
N ASP A 107 3.08 38.34 34.07
CA ASP A 107 4.15 38.15 33.08
C ASP A 107 5.05 36.91 33.28
N GLN A 108 4.62 35.90 34.04
CA GLN A 108 5.37 34.67 34.16
C GLN A 108 5.05 33.72 32.98
N TRP A 109 6.11 33.18 32.41
CA TRP A 109 5.99 32.14 31.40
C TRP A 109 5.57 30.82 32.03
N LEU A 110 4.40 30.34 31.65
CA LEU A 110 3.86 29.06 32.12
C LEU A 110 3.78 28.08 30.98
N SER A 111 4.32 26.89 31.18
CA SER A 111 4.08 25.79 30.27
C SER A 111 2.77 25.11 30.64
N VAL A 112 1.83 25.11 29.71
CA VAL A 112 0.52 24.47 29.85
C VAL A 112 0.47 23.26 28.98
N GLY A 113 0.14 22.11 29.56
CA GLY A 113 -0.12 20.90 28.82
C GLY A 113 -1.50 20.34 29.15
N SER A 114 -2.23 19.90 28.16
CA SER A 114 -3.50 19.18 28.32
C SER A 114 -3.54 17.92 27.49
N VAL A 115 -4.13 16.87 28.05
CA VAL A 115 -4.44 15.63 27.33
C VAL A 115 -5.91 15.35 27.55
N SER A 116 -6.64 15.19 26.46
CA SER A 116 -8.06 14.85 26.50
C SER A 116 -8.35 13.60 25.66
N ALA A 117 -9.26 12.77 26.14
CA ALA A 117 -9.78 11.63 25.40
C ALA A 117 -11.30 11.77 25.29
N LYS A 118 -11.83 11.69 24.08
CA LYS A 118 -13.25 11.81 23.78
C LYS A 118 -13.75 10.55 23.10
N LEU A 119 -14.75 9.89 23.67
CA LEU A 119 -15.46 8.76 23.07
C LEU A 119 -16.80 9.24 22.55
N VAL A 120 -17.09 8.99 21.28
CA VAL A 120 -18.38 9.32 20.67
C VAL A 120 -18.96 8.08 20.03
N GLN A 121 -20.17 7.68 20.47
CA GLN A 121 -20.94 6.59 19.89
C GLN A 121 -22.23 7.16 19.30
N PRO A 122 -22.41 7.13 17.97
CA PRO A 122 -23.69 7.52 17.38
C PRO A 122 -24.74 6.45 17.69
N ILE A 123 -25.85 6.86 18.30
CA ILE A 123 -26.98 5.97 18.59
C ILE A 123 -27.99 6.02 17.44
N TRP A 124 -28.18 7.20 16.86
CA TRP A 124 -29.10 7.45 15.77
C TRP A 124 -28.54 8.52 14.83
N ASP A 125 -28.46 8.20 13.53
CA ASP A 125 -27.95 9.10 12.50
C ASP A 125 -28.93 9.33 11.32
N GLY A 126 -30.20 9.02 11.51
CA GLY A 126 -31.21 9.16 10.46
C GLY A 126 -30.96 8.22 9.24
N PHE A 127 -30.39 7.04 9.46
CA PHE A 127 -30.02 6.06 8.44
C PHE A 127 -28.86 6.49 7.51
N ALA A 128 -28.14 7.57 7.82
CA ALA A 128 -27.04 8.06 7.00
C ALA A 128 -25.94 7.00 6.82
N THR A 129 -25.49 6.37 7.91
CA THR A 129 -24.47 5.30 7.85
C THR A 129 -24.96 4.09 7.06
N ARG A 130 -26.24 3.70 7.22
CA ARG A 130 -26.82 2.61 6.44
C ARG A 130 -26.84 2.90 4.94
N SER A 131 -27.18 4.13 4.55
CA SER A 131 -27.15 4.58 3.15
C SER A 131 -25.72 4.57 2.60
N ARG A 132 -24.73 5.05 3.37
CA ARG A 132 -23.31 5.00 2.98
C ARG A 132 -22.84 3.58 2.74
N VAL A 133 -23.17 2.63 3.60
CA VAL A 133 -22.83 1.21 3.44
C VAL A 133 -23.47 0.65 2.17
N ARG A 134 -24.73 0.95 1.88
CA ARG A 134 -25.39 0.52 0.65
C ARG A 134 -24.71 1.08 -0.59
N THR A 135 -24.35 2.35 -0.57
CA THR A 135 -23.65 3.00 -1.69
C THR A 135 -22.28 2.35 -1.90
N ALA A 136 -21.48 2.16 -0.84
CA ALA A 136 -20.19 1.49 -0.93
C ALA A 136 -20.31 0.05 -1.44
N GLN A 137 -21.35 -0.69 -1.01
CA GLN A 137 -21.62 -2.03 -1.50
C GLN A 137 -21.95 -2.03 -3.00
N ALA A 138 -22.83 -1.15 -3.45
CA ALA A 138 -23.21 -1.02 -4.86
C ALA A 138 -21.99 -0.64 -5.73
N THR A 139 -21.14 0.27 -5.23
CA THR A 139 -19.89 0.63 -5.92
C THR A 139 -18.95 -0.56 -6.05
N LEU A 140 -18.77 -1.34 -4.98
CA LEU A 140 -17.96 -2.56 -5.02
C LEU A 140 -18.51 -3.58 -6.04
N ASP A 141 -19.81 -3.77 -6.08
CA ASP A 141 -20.43 -4.71 -7.01
C ASP A 141 -20.32 -4.22 -8.48
N SER A 142 -20.38 -2.91 -8.71
CA SER A 142 -20.14 -2.34 -10.05
C SER A 142 -18.72 -2.58 -10.54
N VAL A 143 -17.72 -2.49 -9.65
CA VAL A 143 -16.32 -2.78 -10.02
C VAL A 143 -16.08 -4.27 -10.27
N LYS A 144 -16.74 -5.17 -9.53
CA LYS A 144 -16.70 -6.61 -9.84
C LYS A 144 -17.21 -6.90 -11.26
N ALA A 145 -18.34 -6.28 -11.64
CA ALA A 145 -18.85 -6.39 -13.00
C ALA A 145 -17.88 -5.83 -14.05
N ARG A 146 -17.25 -4.69 -13.76
CA ARG A 146 -16.25 -4.07 -14.63
C ARG A 146 -14.98 -4.91 -14.80
N ILE A 147 -14.53 -5.63 -13.77
CA ILE A 147 -13.42 -6.59 -13.89
C ILE A 147 -13.75 -7.65 -14.91
N PHE A 148 -14.96 -8.21 -14.85
CA PHE A 148 -15.42 -9.23 -15.81
C PHE A 148 -15.50 -8.68 -17.23
N ASP A 149 -16.07 -7.50 -17.42
CA ASP A 149 -16.16 -6.82 -18.71
C ASP A 149 -14.77 -6.55 -19.31
N THR A 150 -13.87 -5.99 -18.51
CA THR A 150 -12.48 -5.74 -18.94
C THR A 150 -11.74 -7.04 -19.27
N ALA A 151 -11.93 -8.11 -18.51
CA ALA A 151 -11.32 -9.41 -18.80
C ALA A 151 -11.83 -9.98 -20.11
N THR A 152 -13.12 -9.83 -20.41
CA THR A 152 -13.74 -10.29 -21.65
C THR A 152 -13.22 -9.51 -22.86
N SER A 153 -13.17 -8.18 -22.77
CA SER A 153 -12.64 -7.33 -23.86
C SER A 153 -11.16 -7.61 -24.15
N LEU A 154 -10.34 -7.75 -23.09
CA LEU A 154 -8.93 -8.09 -23.25
C LEU A 154 -8.70 -9.49 -23.84
N SER A 155 -9.56 -10.43 -23.50
CA SER A 155 -9.51 -11.78 -24.10
C SER A 155 -9.79 -11.72 -25.60
N LEU A 156 -10.79 -10.93 -26.02
CA LEU A 156 -11.11 -10.71 -27.42
C LEU A 156 -9.96 -10.04 -28.16
N ASP A 157 -9.40 -8.99 -27.61
CA ASP A 157 -8.23 -8.29 -28.18
C ASP A 157 -7.03 -9.22 -28.33
N GLY A 158 -6.78 -10.07 -27.33
CA GLY A 158 -5.74 -11.11 -27.39
C GLY A 158 -5.95 -12.12 -28.52
N ILE A 159 -7.19 -12.57 -28.74
CA ILE A 159 -7.54 -13.48 -29.83
C ILE A 159 -7.34 -12.80 -31.19
N ILE A 160 -7.80 -11.58 -31.36
CA ILE A 160 -7.65 -10.80 -32.61
C ILE A 160 -6.15 -10.64 -32.92
N ALA A 161 -5.35 -10.22 -31.95
CA ALA A 161 -3.91 -10.04 -32.11
C ALA A 161 -3.21 -11.36 -32.50
N HIS A 162 -3.61 -12.49 -31.91
CA HIS A 162 -3.08 -13.80 -32.23
C HIS A 162 -3.40 -14.19 -33.67
N ILE A 163 -4.63 -13.99 -34.15
CA ILE A 163 -5.07 -14.27 -35.52
C ILE A 163 -4.31 -13.39 -36.51
N ASP A 164 -4.15 -12.11 -36.22
CA ASP A 164 -3.41 -11.17 -37.07
C ASP A 164 -1.93 -11.58 -37.21
N LEU A 165 -1.32 -12.06 -36.12
CA LEU A 165 0.04 -12.58 -36.16
C LEU A 165 0.15 -13.79 -37.07
N LEU A 166 -0.75 -14.76 -36.93
CA LEU A 166 -0.77 -15.94 -37.78
C LEU A 166 -0.99 -15.60 -39.27
N ARG A 167 -1.86 -14.63 -39.55
CA ARG A 167 -2.09 -14.14 -40.91
C ARG A 167 -0.80 -13.53 -41.51
N ARG A 168 -0.08 -12.72 -40.76
CA ARG A 168 1.19 -12.11 -41.22
C ARG A 168 2.25 -13.16 -41.50
N ILE A 169 2.38 -14.17 -40.64
CA ILE A 169 3.33 -15.26 -40.84
C ILE A 169 3.04 -16.08 -42.11
N LYS A 170 1.77 -16.23 -42.47
CA LYS A 170 1.38 -16.96 -43.69
C LYS A 170 1.54 -16.15 -44.99
N LEU A 171 1.66 -14.82 -44.90
CA LEU A 171 1.81 -13.93 -46.05
C LEU A 171 3.28 -13.65 -46.40
N VAL A 172 4.21 -14.09 -45.60
CA VAL A 172 5.68 -14.05 -45.81
C VAL A 172 6.15 -15.43 -46.29
#